data_a8907460abece2db0d9411986a4c54fd
#
_entry.id   a8907460abece2db0d9411986a4c54fd
#
_cell.length_a   1.000
_cell.length_b   1.000
_cell.length_c   1.000
_cell.angle_alpha   90.00
_cell.angle_beta   90.00
_cell.angle_gamma   90.00
#
_symmetry.space_group_name_H-M   'P 1'
#
loop_
_entity.id
_entity.type
_entity.pdbx_description
1 polymer ?
#
loop_
_entity_poly.entity_id
_entity_poly.type
_entity_poly.pdbx_seq_one_letter_code
_entity_poly.pdbx_strand_id
1 'polypeptide(L)'
;MTGKRFARLAAAVAICLLVLAAFVVQLLGGRGSVPGWQQLRAALGVPLQTEESAPQTADGSTVVYVLDVGQGDAVLLCQDSAYCLIDTGPVEAEDALLYDLDVLGVPSLDYLVLTHPHADHTGNAQIGRASCRERV
;
A
#
# COMPACT_ATOMS: atom_id res chain seq x y z
N MET A 1 -13.83 47.55 -5.68
CA MET A 1 -13.58 46.42 -4.76
C MET A 1 -14.51 45.22 -4.97
N THR A 2 -15.32 45.17 -6.01
CA THR A 2 -16.36 44.17 -6.28
C THR A 2 -15.88 42.95 -7.08
N GLY A 3 -14.86 43.07 -7.96
CA GLY A 3 -14.43 41.95 -8.82
C GLY A 3 -13.80 40.77 -8.09
N LYS A 4 -12.99 40.99 -7.05
CA LYS A 4 -12.37 39.92 -6.27
C LYS A 4 -13.36 39.10 -5.44
N ARG A 5 -14.45 39.71 -4.99
CA ARG A 5 -15.52 38.98 -4.28
C ARG A 5 -16.36 38.13 -5.23
N PHE A 6 -16.61 38.62 -6.43
CA PHE A 6 -17.33 37.89 -7.46
C PHE A 6 -16.53 36.65 -7.95
N ALA A 7 -15.23 36.80 -8.16
CA ALA A 7 -14.35 35.68 -8.52
C ALA A 7 -14.28 34.60 -7.44
N ARG A 8 -14.25 34.99 -6.16
CA ARG A 8 -14.25 34.02 -5.05
C ARG A 8 -15.57 33.29 -4.92
N LEU A 9 -16.69 33.99 -5.14
CA LEU A 9 -18.01 33.40 -5.13
C LEU A 9 -18.18 32.40 -6.29
N ALA A 10 -17.73 32.77 -7.49
CA ALA A 10 -17.76 31.91 -8.66
C ALA A 10 -16.91 30.64 -8.47
N ALA A 11 -15.71 30.78 -7.89
CA ALA A 11 -14.85 29.65 -7.58
C ALA A 11 -15.50 28.71 -6.52
N ALA A 12 -16.10 29.27 -5.47
CA ALA A 12 -16.81 28.48 -4.46
C ALA A 12 -17.98 27.71 -5.04
N VAL A 13 -18.79 28.35 -5.91
CA VAL A 13 -19.91 27.68 -6.59
C VAL A 13 -19.42 26.58 -7.52
N ALA A 14 -18.32 26.80 -8.26
CA ALA A 14 -17.74 25.77 -9.13
C ALA A 14 -17.26 24.55 -8.33
N ILE A 15 -16.61 24.76 -7.19
CA ILE A 15 -16.18 23.68 -6.30
C ILE A 15 -17.39 22.92 -5.73
N CYS A 16 -18.43 23.63 -5.27
CA CYS A 16 -19.67 23.00 -4.79
C CYS A 16 -20.35 22.14 -5.87
N LEU A 17 -20.37 22.61 -7.11
CA LEU A 17 -20.95 21.86 -8.22
C LEU A 17 -20.14 20.61 -8.56
N LEU A 18 -18.81 20.68 -8.50
CA LEU A 18 -17.95 19.51 -8.70
C LEU A 18 -18.13 18.46 -7.59
N VAL A 19 -18.22 18.89 -6.33
CA VAL A 19 -18.47 18.01 -5.20
C VAL A 19 -19.85 17.37 -5.31
N LEU A 20 -20.86 18.16 -5.68
CA LEU A 20 -22.24 17.68 -5.88
C LEU A 20 -22.31 16.67 -7.03
N ALA A 21 -21.63 16.93 -8.14
CA ALA A 21 -21.56 16.01 -9.27
C ALA A 21 -20.89 14.69 -8.88
N ALA A 22 -19.78 14.72 -8.14
CA ALA A 22 -19.12 13.54 -7.62
C ALA A 22 -20.02 12.74 -6.67
N PHE A 23 -20.77 13.43 -5.80
CA PHE A 23 -21.72 12.81 -4.88
C PHE A 23 -22.92 12.17 -5.61
N VAL A 24 -23.44 12.83 -6.63
CA VAL A 24 -24.54 12.30 -7.48
C VAL A 24 -24.08 11.07 -8.26
N VAL A 25 -22.86 11.06 -8.78
CA VAL A 25 -22.28 9.89 -9.45
C VAL A 25 -22.18 8.71 -8.48
N GLN A 26 -21.84 8.95 -7.22
CA GLN A 26 -21.83 7.90 -6.19
C GLN A 26 -23.22 7.39 -5.83
N LEU A 27 -24.22 8.28 -5.75
CA LEU A 27 -25.61 7.93 -5.41
C LEU A 27 -26.33 7.15 -6.52
N LEU A 28 -26.04 7.46 -7.79
CA LEU A 28 -26.67 6.81 -8.94
C LEU A 28 -26.13 5.40 -9.23
N GLY A 29 -25.43 4.81 -8.28
CA GLY A 29 -25.03 3.38 -8.34
C GLY A 29 -23.93 3.11 -9.34
N GLY A 30 -23.23 4.12 -9.78
CA GLY A 30 -21.92 3.93 -10.37
C GLY A 30 -20.97 3.37 -9.30
N ARG A 31 -20.90 2.07 -9.18
CA ARG A 31 -19.68 1.37 -8.71
C ARG A 31 -18.60 1.56 -9.78
N GLY A 32 -18.40 2.78 -10.20
CA GLY A 32 -17.18 3.21 -10.84
C GLY A 32 -16.14 3.11 -9.75
N SER A 33 -15.37 2.04 -9.75
CA SER A 33 -14.12 2.00 -9.02
C SER A 33 -13.41 3.31 -9.36
N VAL A 34 -13.12 4.12 -8.35
CA VAL A 34 -12.17 5.23 -8.49
C VAL A 34 -11.01 4.63 -9.28
N PRO A 35 -10.57 5.23 -10.41
CA PRO A 35 -9.49 4.65 -11.19
C PRO A 35 -8.37 4.32 -10.21
N GLY A 36 -8.04 3.06 -10.09
CA GLY A 36 -7.01 2.62 -9.16
C GLY A 36 -5.74 3.39 -9.49
N TRP A 37 -4.90 3.60 -8.52
CA TRP A 37 -3.63 4.31 -8.67
C TRP A 37 -2.85 3.85 -9.92
N GLN A 38 -2.93 2.58 -10.27
CA GLN A 38 -2.35 2.00 -11.48
C GLN A 38 -2.94 2.59 -12.79
N GLN A 39 -4.27 2.79 -12.85
CA GLN A 39 -4.93 3.39 -14.02
C GLN A 39 -4.57 4.87 -14.16
N LEU A 40 -4.44 5.58 -13.05
CA LEU A 40 -4.03 6.98 -13.03
C LEU A 40 -2.57 7.11 -13.49
N ARG A 41 -1.67 6.24 -13.03
CA ARG A 41 -0.27 6.23 -13.46
C ARG A 41 -0.13 5.91 -14.95
N ALA A 42 -0.90 4.92 -15.44
CA ALA A 42 -0.94 4.59 -16.88
C ALA A 42 -1.43 5.77 -17.73
N ALA A 43 -2.47 6.48 -17.27
CA ALA A 43 -2.99 7.66 -17.94
C ALA A 43 -2.01 8.84 -17.96
N LEU A 44 -1.14 8.94 -16.94
CA LEU A 44 -0.11 9.98 -16.83
C LEU A 44 1.20 9.59 -17.55
N GLY A 45 1.26 8.41 -18.20
CA GLY A 45 2.46 7.94 -18.89
C GLY A 45 3.66 7.72 -17.95
N VAL A 46 3.42 7.56 -16.65
CA VAL A 46 4.46 7.19 -15.70
C VAL A 46 4.81 5.73 -15.98
N PRO A 47 6.07 5.41 -16.37
CA PRO A 47 6.45 4.03 -16.62
C PRO A 47 6.10 3.20 -15.38
N LEU A 48 5.32 2.15 -15.58
CA LEU A 48 5.23 1.10 -14.59
C LEU A 48 6.68 0.61 -14.45
N GLN A 49 7.28 0.81 -13.28
CA GLN A 49 8.40 -0.04 -12.93
C GLN A 49 7.82 -1.43 -13.10
N THR A 50 8.40 -2.18 -14.01
CA THR A 50 8.03 -3.56 -14.28
C THR A 50 7.84 -4.19 -12.92
N GLU A 51 6.62 -4.64 -12.64
CA GLU A 51 6.36 -5.42 -11.43
C GLU A 51 7.39 -6.54 -11.48
N GLU A 52 8.44 -6.39 -10.70
CA GLU A 52 9.37 -7.46 -10.47
C GLU A 52 8.57 -8.44 -9.62
N SER A 53 7.79 -9.27 -10.34
CA SER A 53 7.11 -10.39 -9.71
C SER A 53 8.17 -11.10 -8.90
N ALA A 54 7.83 -11.41 -7.64
CA ALA A 54 8.74 -12.09 -6.73
C ALA A 54 9.52 -13.14 -7.52
N PRO A 55 10.86 -13.10 -7.55
CA PRO A 55 11.62 -14.04 -8.35
C PRO A 55 11.17 -15.44 -7.93
N GLN A 56 10.66 -16.19 -8.91
CA GLN A 56 10.37 -17.60 -8.71
C GLN A 56 11.68 -18.23 -8.27
N THR A 57 11.80 -18.57 -7.01
CA THR A 57 13.01 -19.16 -6.47
C THR A 57 13.28 -20.44 -7.24
N ALA A 58 14.47 -20.53 -7.85
CA ALA A 58 14.92 -21.79 -8.40
C ALA A 58 14.98 -22.80 -7.27
N ASP A 59 14.44 -23.97 -7.52
CA ASP A 59 14.30 -25.15 -6.65
C ASP A 59 15.14 -25.11 -5.35
N GLY A 60 14.48 -24.81 -4.22
CA GLY A 60 15.10 -24.81 -2.89
C GLY A 60 15.95 -23.59 -2.51
N SER A 61 16.04 -22.54 -3.33
CA SER A 61 16.75 -21.31 -2.95
C SER A 61 15.88 -20.42 -2.07
N THR A 62 16.53 -19.68 -1.16
CA THR A 62 15.87 -18.65 -0.33
C THR A 62 16.21 -17.28 -0.88
N VAL A 63 15.21 -16.45 -1.13
CA VAL A 63 15.37 -15.03 -1.46
C VAL A 63 15.12 -14.20 -0.21
N VAL A 64 15.95 -13.20 -0.03
CA VAL A 64 15.87 -12.25 1.09
C VAL A 64 15.58 -10.87 0.53
N TYR A 65 14.48 -10.28 0.93
CA TYR A 65 14.13 -8.89 0.61
C TYR A 65 14.30 -8.03 1.86
N VAL A 66 15.04 -6.95 1.74
CA VAL A 66 15.07 -5.88 2.75
C VAL A 66 14.10 -4.83 2.30
N LEU A 67 13.01 -4.66 3.03
CA LEU A 67 11.92 -3.76 2.67
C LEU A 67 12.24 -2.34 3.12
N ASP A 68 11.88 -1.34 2.30
CA ASP A 68 12.10 0.07 2.65
C ASP A 68 10.98 0.59 3.55
N VAL A 69 11.17 0.44 4.84
CA VAL A 69 10.27 0.93 5.88
C VAL A 69 10.75 2.22 6.55
N GLY A 70 11.74 2.89 5.93
CA GLY A 70 12.37 4.09 6.49
C GLY A 70 13.29 3.77 7.66
N GLN A 71 13.09 4.44 8.79
CA GLN A 71 13.90 4.19 10.00
C GLN A 71 13.34 2.98 10.74
N GLY A 72 13.92 1.82 10.53
CA GLY A 72 13.50 0.55 11.15
C GLY A 72 13.91 -0.63 10.30
N ASP A 73 13.49 -1.81 10.70
CA ASP A 73 13.81 -3.05 9.99
C ASP A 73 12.53 -3.80 9.59
N ALA A 74 12.53 -4.31 8.37
CA ALA A 74 11.59 -5.30 7.88
C ALA A 74 12.28 -6.16 6.82
N VAL A 75 12.38 -7.46 7.06
CA VAL A 75 13.06 -8.40 6.17
C VAL A 75 12.13 -9.55 5.84
N LEU A 76 11.86 -9.75 4.55
CA LEU A 76 11.04 -10.85 4.07
C LEU A 76 11.95 -11.96 3.53
N LEU A 77 11.78 -13.16 4.03
CA LEU A 77 12.39 -14.38 3.50
C LEU A 77 11.34 -15.15 2.69
N CYS A 78 11.69 -15.49 1.46
CA CYS A 78 10.85 -16.28 0.57
C CYS A 78 11.59 -17.54 0.15
N GLN A 79 10.98 -18.70 0.35
CA GLN A 79 11.48 -19.97 -0.15
C GLN A 79 10.30 -20.79 -0.68
N ASP A 80 10.33 -21.11 -1.96
CA ASP A 80 9.22 -21.75 -2.66
C ASP A 80 7.91 -20.96 -2.46
N SER A 81 6.96 -21.47 -1.69
CA SER A 81 5.71 -20.80 -1.35
C SER A 81 5.61 -20.44 0.14
N ALA A 82 6.73 -20.47 0.86
CA ALA A 82 6.82 -20.12 2.27
C ALA A 82 7.36 -18.71 2.46
N TYR A 83 6.73 -17.95 3.34
CA TYR A 83 7.05 -16.55 3.61
C TYR A 83 7.26 -16.33 5.09
N CYS A 84 8.41 -15.74 5.45
CA CYS A 84 8.74 -15.36 6.81
C CYS A 84 9.09 -13.88 6.85
N LEU A 85 8.33 -13.10 7.61
CA LEU A 85 8.64 -11.69 7.85
C LEU A 85 9.36 -11.55 9.19
N ILE A 86 10.50 -10.87 9.18
CA ILE A 86 11.29 -10.55 10.37
C ILE A 86 11.20 -9.05 10.58
N ASP A 87 10.62 -8.64 11.69
CA ASP A 87 10.24 -7.27 12.02
C ASP A 87 9.25 -6.64 11.01
N THR A 88 8.69 -5.51 11.35
CA THR A 88 7.57 -4.90 10.60
C THR A 88 7.73 -3.40 10.40
N GLY A 89 8.87 -2.84 10.74
CA GLY A 89 9.10 -1.39 10.69
C GLY A 89 8.26 -0.57 11.67
N PRO A 90 8.40 0.74 11.64
CA PRO A 90 7.61 1.66 12.44
C PRO A 90 6.16 1.75 11.94
N VAL A 91 5.25 2.23 12.80
CA VAL A 91 3.82 2.33 12.47
C VAL A 91 3.55 3.22 11.24
N GLU A 92 4.38 4.22 11.02
CA GLU A 92 4.27 5.14 9.88
C GLU A 92 4.57 4.48 8.53
N ALA A 93 5.23 3.32 8.54
CA ALA A 93 5.57 2.54 7.35
C ALA A 93 4.50 1.51 6.95
N GLU A 94 3.31 1.53 7.57
CA GLU A 94 2.22 0.60 7.30
C GLU A 94 1.91 0.44 5.82
N ASP A 95 1.66 1.57 5.16
CA ASP A 95 1.29 1.58 3.73
C ASP A 95 2.44 1.05 2.85
N ALA A 96 3.69 1.36 3.18
CA ALA A 96 4.87 0.89 2.45
C ALA A 96 5.04 -0.62 2.61
N LEU A 97 4.94 -1.13 3.82
CA LEU A 97 5.03 -2.56 4.11
C LEU A 97 3.95 -3.36 3.38
N LEU A 98 2.69 -2.90 3.43
CA LEU A 98 1.58 -3.56 2.74
C LEU A 98 1.75 -3.53 1.23
N TYR A 99 2.22 -2.40 0.69
CA TYR A 99 2.50 -2.25 -0.73
C TYR A 99 3.59 -3.24 -1.20
N ASP A 100 4.69 -3.34 -0.47
CA ASP A 100 5.79 -4.24 -0.81
C ASP A 100 5.35 -5.71 -0.75
N LEU A 101 4.58 -6.10 0.27
CA LEU A 101 4.03 -7.46 0.37
C LEU A 101 3.07 -7.78 -0.79
N ASP A 102 2.26 -6.82 -1.23
CA ASP A 102 1.35 -6.97 -2.37
C ASP A 102 2.12 -7.08 -3.70
N VAL A 103 3.10 -6.20 -3.93
CA VAL A 103 3.95 -6.23 -5.13
C VAL A 103 4.76 -7.51 -5.21
N LEU A 104 5.27 -8.01 -4.09
CA LEU A 104 6.00 -9.28 -4.02
C LEU A 104 5.07 -10.49 -4.09
N GLY A 105 3.74 -10.28 -4.15
CA GLY A 105 2.77 -11.34 -4.29
C GLY A 105 2.67 -12.26 -3.08
N VAL A 106 2.90 -11.73 -1.87
CA VAL A 106 2.82 -12.49 -0.61
C VAL A 106 1.37 -12.64 -0.18
N PRO A 107 0.74 -13.81 -0.34
CA PRO A 107 -0.68 -13.99 -0.03
C PRO A 107 -0.94 -14.10 1.48
N SER A 108 0.02 -14.62 2.20
CA SER A 108 0.00 -14.79 3.65
C SER A 108 1.39 -15.13 4.16
N LEU A 109 1.68 -14.77 5.41
CA LEU A 109 2.91 -15.15 6.08
C LEU A 109 2.75 -16.53 6.73
N ASP A 110 3.78 -17.38 6.64
CA ASP A 110 3.86 -18.61 7.42
C ASP A 110 4.47 -18.32 8.79
N TYR A 111 5.40 -17.36 8.87
CA TYR A 111 6.05 -16.95 10.11
C TYR A 111 6.17 -15.43 10.20
N LEU A 112 5.96 -14.90 11.41
CA LEU A 112 6.30 -13.54 11.81
C LEU A 112 7.25 -13.60 12.97
N VAL A 113 8.45 -13.08 12.80
CA VAL A 113 9.49 -13.02 13.85
C VAL A 113 9.65 -11.57 14.26
N LEU A 114 9.50 -11.27 15.54
CA LEU A 114 9.77 -9.96 16.13
C LEU A 114 11.03 -10.07 16.95
N THR A 115 12.06 -9.31 16.59
CA THR A 115 13.39 -9.41 17.21
C THR A 115 13.40 -8.80 18.60
N HIS A 116 12.79 -7.62 18.77
CA HIS A 116 12.73 -6.93 20.06
C HIS A 116 11.60 -5.87 20.06
N PRO A 117 11.12 -5.41 21.23
CA PRO A 117 9.88 -4.64 21.36
C PRO A 117 10.04 -3.13 21.11
N HIS A 118 10.97 -2.70 20.26
CA HIS A 118 11.07 -1.31 19.88
C HIS A 118 10.08 -0.98 18.75
N ALA A 119 9.55 0.25 18.75
CA ALA A 119 8.49 0.66 17.84
C ALA A 119 8.89 0.64 16.36
N ASP A 120 10.17 0.85 16.05
CA ASP A 120 10.76 0.79 14.72
C ASP A 120 10.95 -0.64 14.17
N HIS A 121 10.69 -1.65 15.01
CA HIS A 121 10.71 -3.07 14.64
C HIS A 121 9.33 -3.73 14.71
N THR A 122 8.48 -3.28 15.62
CA THR A 122 7.19 -3.94 15.91
C THR A 122 5.97 -3.08 15.61
N GLY A 123 6.17 -1.90 15.00
CA GLY A 123 5.10 -0.92 14.77
C GLY A 123 3.89 -1.49 14.03
N ASN A 124 4.12 -2.38 13.06
CA ASN A 124 3.08 -3.00 12.26
C ASN A 124 2.88 -4.50 12.57
N ALA A 125 3.25 -4.96 13.77
CA ALA A 125 3.12 -6.36 14.15
C ALA A 125 1.69 -6.90 14.08
N GLN A 126 0.67 -6.05 14.24
CA GLN A 126 -0.74 -6.44 14.12
C GLN A 126 -1.09 -6.84 12.67
N ILE A 127 -0.53 -6.14 11.70
CA ILE A 127 -0.71 -6.42 10.27
C ILE A 127 0.00 -7.72 9.90
N GLY A 128 1.27 -7.85 10.28
CA GLY A 128 2.03 -9.07 10.09
C GLY A 128 1.31 -10.29 10.70
N ARG A 129 0.75 -10.13 11.90
CA ARG A 129 -0.05 -11.17 12.55
C ARG A 129 -1.38 -11.48 11.84
N ALA A 130 -2.04 -10.45 11.29
CA ALA A 130 -3.28 -10.63 10.52
C ALA A 130 -3.04 -11.37 9.20
N SER A 131 -1.85 -11.21 8.62
CA SER A 131 -1.41 -11.87 7.39
C SER A 131 -0.87 -13.28 7.61
N CYS A 132 -0.66 -13.74 8.86
CA CYS A 132 -0.20 -15.10 9.14
C CYS A 132 -1.29 -16.14 8.85
N ARG A 133 -0.89 -17.24 8.19
CA ARG A 133 -1.76 -18.34 7.79
C ARG A 133 -2.34 -19.12 8.98
N GLU A 134 -1.63 -19.19 10.09
CA GLU A 134 -2.07 -19.85 11.33
C GLU A 134 -1.99 -18.89 12.52
N ARG A 135 -3.09 -18.81 13.27
CA ARG A 135 -3.10 -18.12 14.56
C ARG A 135 -2.74 -19.15 15.66
N VAL A 136 -1.56 -19.04 16.16
CA VAL A 136 -1.18 -19.76 17.37
C VAL A 136 -1.63 -19.00 18.59
#